data_1bf0dd6d9e15b773afb595417bc9ca5f
#
_entry.id   1bf0dd6d9e15b773afb595417bc9ca5f
#
_cell.length_a   1.000
_cell.length_b   1.000
_cell.length_c   1.000
_cell.angle_alpha   90.00
_cell.angle_beta   90.00
_cell.angle_gamma   90.00
#
_symmetry.space_group_name_H-M   'P 1'
#
loop_
_entity.id
_entity.type
_entity.pdbx_description
1 polymer ?
#
loop_
_entity_poly.entity_id
_entity_poly.type
_entity_poly.pdbx_seq_one_letter_code
_entity_poly.pdbx_strand_id
1 'polypeptide(L)'
;MKQRVITAILLILLVVPCVIIGSNPFYLLAMAFICLASYEIMRLFDQKWPKWAVYSIYLFFLLTVVLAIIDPLKAISLSIVFLMYLFLLLIIFPQIQFEHIGLIFMIYFLAILTVISLLICQKIDRMVVVLILLGTYITDTFALFCGMLFGKHKLNERISPKKTIEGSVGGFIISTIVCLSFSFIFIKGFPIGLSIVASITLPIMGQIGDLAFSA
;
A
#
# COMPACT_ATOMS: atom_id res chain seq x y z
N MET A 1 2.49 11.36 -20.89
CA MET A 1 1.24 11.63 -20.15
C MET A 1 0.12 10.63 -20.49
N LYS A 2 -0.21 10.39 -21.77
CA LYS A 2 -1.30 9.48 -22.18
C LYS A 2 -1.23 8.06 -21.57
N GLN A 3 -0.06 7.42 -21.56
CA GLN A 3 0.10 6.07 -20.99
C GLN A 3 -0.22 6.02 -19.47
N ARG A 4 0.22 7.02 -18.70
CA ARG A 4 -0.07 7.08 -17.25
C ARG A 4 -1.56 7.24 -16.95
N VAL A 5 -2.27 8.02 -17.75
CA VAL A 5 -3.73 8.20 -17.62
C VAL A 5 -4.45 6.90 -17.96
N ILE A 6 -4.05 6.22 -19.02
CA ILE A 6 -4.65 4.94 -19.43
C ILE A 6 -4.44 3.88 -18.36
N THR A 7 -3.21 3.74 -17.83
CA THR A 7 -2.94 2.77 -16.76
C THR A 7 -3.71 3.08 -15.48
N ALA A 8 -3.85 4.37 -15.11
CA ALA A 8 -4.65 4.77 -13.94
C ALA A 8 -6.14 4.42 -14.13
N ILE A 9 -6.72 4.70 -15.31
CA ILE A 9 -8.11 4.34 -15.62
C ILE A 9 -8.31 2.83 -15.58
N LEU A 10 -7.40 2.05 -16.17
CA LEU A 10 -7.48 0.59 -16.16
C LEU A 10 -7.39 0.03 -14.73
N LEU A 11 -6.50 0.58 -13.89
CA LEU A 11 -6.41 0.19 -12.48
C LEU A 11 -7.68 0.51 -11.71
N ILE A 12 -8.25 1.69 -11.90
CA ILE A 12 -9.51 2.07 -11.26
C ILE A 12 -10.65 1.13 -11.70
N LEU A 13 -10.76 0.85 -13.00
CA LEU A 13 -11.76 -0.06 -13.55
C LEU A 13 -11.61 -1.51 -13.07
N LEU A 14 -10.40 -1.93 -12.72
CA LEU A 14 -10.14 -3.25 -12.15
C LEU A 14 -10.40 -3.28 -10.63
N VAL A 15 -9.84 -2.33 -9.89
CA VAL A 15 -9.80 -2.35 -8.43
C VAL A 15 -11.17 -2.00 -7.84
N VAL A 16 -11.81 -0.93 -8.32
CA VAL A 16 -13.08 -0.45 -7.75
C VAL A 16 -14.19 -1.49 -7.82
N PRO A 17 -14.44 -2.18 -8.95
CA PRO A 17 -15.43 -3.26 -8.98
C PRO A 17 -15.11 -4.41 -8.03
N CYS A 18 -13.83 -4.82 -7.92
CA CYS A 18 -13.42 -5.87 -6.99
C CYS A 18 -13.70 -5.49 -5.53
N VAL A 19 -13.48 -4.23 -5.17
CA VAL A 19 -13.79 -3.72 -3.83
C VAL A 19 -15.31 -3.66 -3.58
N ILE A 20 -16.09 -3.18 -4.55
CA ILE A 20 -17.56 -3.04 -4.43
C ILE A 20 -18.25 -4.41 -4.36
N ILE A 21 -17.86 -5.35 -5.23
CA ILE A 21 -18.39 -6.71 -5.23
C ILE A 21 -17.96 -7.40 -3.90
N GLY A 22 -16.73 -7.18 -3.48
CA GLY A 22 -16.17 -7.73 -2.25
C GLY A 22 -15.92 -9.24 -2.31
N SER A 23 -15.73 -9.87 -1.14
CA SER A 23 -15.50 -11.32 -1.03
C SER A 23 -14.42 -11.87 -1.97
N ASN A 24 -14.75 -12.85 -2.80
CA ASN A 24 -13.78 -13.54 -3.66
C ASN A 24 -13.00 -12.64 -4.64
N PRO A 25 -13.60 -11.70 -5.39
CA PRO A 25 -12.85 -10.79 -6.26
C PRO A 25 -11.82 -9.95 -5.51
N PHE A 26 -12.17 -9.48 -4.30
CA PHE A 26 -11.25 -8.71 -3.48
C PHE A 26 -10.08 -9.56 -2.95
N TYR A 27 -10.34 -10.80 -2.55
CA TYR A 27 -9.30 -11.73 -2.12
C TYR A 27 -8.33 -12.06 -3.25
N LEU A 28 -8.85 -12.30 -4.46
CA LEU A 28 -8.02 -12.53 -5.65
C LEU A 28 -7.16 -11.30 -5.99
N LEU A 29 -7.73 -10.10 -5.86
CA LEU A 29 -6.99 -8.86 -6.06
C LEU A 29 -5.84 -8.73 -5.04
N ALA A 30 -6.10 -8.98 -3.76
CA ALA A 30 -5.08 -8.96 -2.70
C ALA A 30 -3.96 -9.97 -2.97
N MET A 31 -4.31 -11.19 -3.40
CA MET A 31 -3.34 -12.22 -3.79
C MET A 31 -2.48 -11.76 -4.99
N ALA A 32 -3.10 -11.18 -6.01
CA ALA A 32 -2.40 -10.69 -7.19
C ALA A 32 -1.40 -9.56 -6.82
N PHE A 33 -1.79 -8.62 -5.99
CA PHE A 33 -0.90 -7.54 -5.53
C PHE A 33 0.28 -8.07 -4.73
N ILE A 34 0.06 -9.03 -3.84
CA ILE A 34 1.15 -9.63 -3.05
C ILE A 34 2.10 -10.43 -3.93
N CYS A 35 1.59 -11.17 -4.91
CA CYS A 35 2.44 -11.87 -5.89
C CYS A 35 3.30 -10.89 -6.69
N LEU A 36 2.72 -9.78 -7.16
CA LEU A 36 3.48 -8.75 -7.87
C LEU A 36 4.53 -8.09 -6.97
N ALA A 37 4.16 -7.72 -5.74
CA ALA A 37 5.08 -7.12 -4.78
C ALA A 37 6.24 -8.08 -4.46
N SER A 38 5.96 -9.35 -4.20
CA SER A 38 7.01 -10.35 -3.93
C SER A 38 7.95 -10.53 -5.13
N TYR A 39 7.42 -10.51 -6.35
CA TYR A 39 8.22 -10.60 -7.58
C TYR A 39 9.14 -9.39 -7.72
N GLU A 40 8.62 -8.18 -7.56
CA GLU A 40 9.42 -6.94 -7.67
C GLU A 40 10.53 -6.88 -6.63
N ILE A 41 10.24 -7.25 -5.38
CA ILE A 41 11.24 -7.27 -4.31
C ILE A 41 12.36 -8.26 -4.64
N MET A 42 12.00 -9.48 -5.01
CA MET A 42 13.02 -10.49 -5.29
C MET A 42 13.82 -10.16 -6.54
N ARG A 43 13.26 -9.45 -7.52
CA ARG A 43 13.98 -8.97 -8.69
C ARG A 43 15.15 -8.04 -8.34
N LEU A 44 15.09 -7.32 -7.22
CA LEU A 44 16.20 -6.49 -6.74
C LEU A 44 17.40 -7.33 -6.29
N PHE A 45 17.18 -8.58 -5.89
CA PHE A 45 18.18 -9.47 -5.29
C PHE A 45 18.45 -10.75 -6.07
N ASP A 46 17.74 -11.01 -7.18
CA ASP A 46 17.65 -12.29 -7.90
C ASP A 46 19.02 -12.86 -8.32
N GLN A 47 20.00 -12.01 -8.62
CA GLN A 47 21.34 -12.45 -9.02
C GLN A 47 22.19 -13.05 -7.87
N LYS A 48 21.78 -12.83 -6.60
CA LYS A 48 22.55 -13.23 -5.42
C LYS A 48 21.95 -14.42 -4.67
N TRP A 49 20.71 -14.80 -4.99
CA TRP A 49 19.96 -15.79 -4.25
C TRP A 49 19.77 -17.09 -5.03
N PRO A 50 19.85 -18.27 -4.36
CA PRO A 50 19.53 -19.54 -5.01
C PRO A 50 18.05 -19.56 -5.40
N LYS A 51 17.75 -20.05 -6.61
CA LYS A 51 16.40 -20.04 -7.18
C LYS A 51 15.34 -20.66 -6.26
N TRP A 52 15.68 -21.78 -5.59
CA TRP A 52 14.74 -22.42 -4.67
C TRP A 52 14.38 -21.53 -3.46
N ALA A 53 15.34 -20.73 -2.94
CA ALA A 53 15.08 -19.79 -1.86
C ALA A 53 14.17 -18.63 -2.32
N VAL A 54 14.32 -18.17 -3.56
CA VAL A 54 13.42 -17.17 -4.16
C VAL A 54 11.98 -17.75 -4.25
N TYR A 55 11.82 -18.95 -4.75
CA TYR A 55 10.49 -19.60 -4.83
C TYR A 55 9.86 -19.84 -3.46
N SER A 56 10.65 -20.20 -2.46
CA SER A 56 10.13 -20.37 -1.10
C SER A 56 9.67 -19.04 -0.49
N ILE A 57 10.35 -17.93 -0.78
CA ILE A 57 9.92 -16.59 -0.35
C ILE A 57 8.57 -16.24 -0.99
N TYR A 58 8.39 -16.48 -2.31
CA TYR A 58 7.09 -16.28 -2.96
C TYR A 58 5.98 -17.13 -2.31
N LEU A 59 6.31 -18.36 -1.95
CA LEU A 59 5.37 -19.25 -1.26
C LEU A 59 4.97 -18.67 0.11
N PHE A 60 5.92 -18.13 0.88
CA PHE A 60 5.62 -17.49 2.17
C PHE A 60 4.68 -16.29 1.99
N PHE A 61 4.93 -15.42 1.01
CA PHE A 61 4.06 -14.27 0.72
C PHE A 61 2.63 -14.74 0.39
N LEU A 62 2.49 -15.74 -0.49
CA LEU A 62 1.19 -16.27 -0.89
C LEU A 62 0.47 -16.93 0.29
N LEU A 63 1.17 -17.80 1.05
CA LEU A 63 0.60 -18.50 2.19
C LEU A 63 0.10 -17.54 3.27
N THR A 64 0.84 -16.44 3.49
CA THR A 64 0.44 -15.45 4.49
C THR A 64 -0.83 -14.72 4.11
N VAL A 65 -1.03 -14.40 2.81
CA VAL A 65 -2.31 -13.80 2.36
C VAL A 65 -3.47 -14.77 2.53
N VAL A 66 -3.27 -16.04 2.18
CA VAL A 66 -4.29 -17.08 2.39
C VAL A 66 -4.65 -17.18 3.88
N LEU A 67 -3.66 -17.20 4.75
CA LEU A 67 -3.90 -17.22 6.20
C LEU A 67 -4.56 -15.93 6.69
N ALA A 68 -4.19 -14.75 6.16
CA ALA A 68 -4.82 -13.47 6.53
C ALA A 68 -6.31 -13.44 6.19
N ILE A 69 -6.73 -14.11 5.12
CA ILE A 69 -8.14 -14.24 4.73
C ILE A 69 -8.89 -15.13 5.74
N ILE A 70 -8.26 -16.22 6.21
CA ILE A 70 -8.86 -17.18 7.15
C ILE A 70 -8.82 -16.63 8.58
N ASP A 71 -7.63 -16.25 9.04
CA ASP A 71 -7.36 -15.78 10.40
C ASP A 71 -6.15 -14.83 10.42
N PRO A 72 -6.36 -13.52 10.63
CA PRO A 72 -5.28 -12.54 10.67
C PRO A 72 -4.17 -12.83 11.69
N LEU A 73 -4.52 -13.43 12.83
CA LEU A 73 -3.52 -13.76 13.87
C LEU A 73 -2.56 -14.86 13.41
N LYS A 74 -3.04 -15.83 12.64
CA LYS A 74 -2.18 -16.87 12.06
C LYS A 74 -1.24 -16.30 11.00
N ALA A 75 -1.68 -15.30 10.23
CA ALA A 75 -0.83 -14.61 9.28
C ALA A 75 0.32 -13.86 9.98
N ILE A 76 0.03 -13.18 11.08
CA ILE A 76 1.05 -12.51 11.91
C ILE A 76 2.02 -13.53 12.50
N SER A 77 1.52 -14.66 13.03
CA SER A 77 2.37 -15.72 13.57
C SER A 77 3.30 -16.32 12.51
N LEU A 78 2.82 -16.50 11.26
CA LEU A 78 3.64 -16.94 10.14
C LEU A 78 4.77 -15.97 9.82
N SER A 79 4.59 -14.66 10.09
CA SER A 79 5.65 -13.66 9.87
C SER A 79 6.89 -13.91 10.75
N ILE A 80 6.69 -14.44 11.96
CA ILE A 80 7.80 -14.82 12.85
C ILE A 80 8.55 -16.02 12.27
N VAL A 81 7.82 -17.02 11.78
CA VAL A 81 8.41 -18.20 11.12
C VAL A 81 9.18 -17.78 9.87
N PHE A 82 8.65 -16.85 9.09
CA PHE A 82 9.33 -16.31 7.91
C PHE A 82 10.62 -15.59 8.27
N LEU A 83 10.64 -14.80 9.34
CA LEU A 83 11.87 -14.15 9.82
C LEU A 83 12.92 -15.18 10.22
N MET A 84 12.54 -16.23 10.96
CA MET A 84 13.45 -17.32 11.33
C MET A 84 13.98 -18.05 10.11
N TYR A 85 13.12 -18.26 9.10
CA TYR A 85 13.53 -18.83 7.82
C TYR A 85 14.56 -17.96 7.09
N LEU A 86 14.38 -16.64 7.06
CA LEU A 86 15.33 -15.70 6.46
C LEU A 86 16.69 -15.72 7.19
N PHE A 87 16.71 -15.83 8.52
CA PHE A 87 17.96 -16.02 9.28
C PHE A 87 18.66 -17.34 8.99
N LEU A 88 17.89 -18.41 8.79
CA LEU A 88 18.44 -19.69 8.32
C LEU A 88 19.14 -19.55 6.97
N LEU A 89 18.52 -18.85 6.02
CA LEU A 89 19.14 -18.59 4.71
C LEU A 89 20.42 -17.75 4.84
N LEU A 90 20.47 -16.77 5.76
CA LEU A 90 21.68 -15.99 6.03
C LEU A 90 22.84 -16.87 6.51
N ILE A 91 22.55 -17.84 7.38
CA ILE A 91 23.58 -18.73 7.93
C ILE A 91 24.12 -19.69 6.86
N ILE A 92 23.21 -20.22 6.00
CA ILE A 92 23.57 -21.23 4.99
C ILE A 92 24.29 -20.60 3.79
N PHE A 93 23.94 -19.36 3.39
CA PHE A 93 24.45 -18.72 2.19
C PHE A 93 25.27 -17.47 2.51
N PRO A 94 26.62 -17.53 2.45
CA PRO A 94 27.50 -16.41 2.75
C PRO A 94 27.33 -15.18 1.83
N GLN A 95 26.75 -15.38 0.64
CA GLN A 95 26.46 -14.30 -0.29
C GLN A 95 25.26 -13.42 0.11
N ILE A 96 24.42 -13.91 1.03
CA ILE A 96 23.27 -13.16 1.54
C ILE A 96 23.75 -12.23 2.66
N GLN A 97 23.46 -10.95 2.52
CA GLN A 97 23.81 -9.95 3.52
C GLN A 97 22.64 -9.69 4.47
N PHE A 98 22.93 -9.30 5.70
CA PHE A 98 21.91 -8.97 6.70
C PHE A 98 20.97 -7.85 6.25
N GLU A 99 21.49 -6.86 5.49
CA GLU A 99 20.69 -5.78 4.92
C GLU A 99 19.59 -6.28 3.97
N HIS A 100 19.90 -7.32 3.16
CA HIS A 100 18.90 -7.91 2.26
C HIS A 100 17.74 -8.54 3.04
N ILE A 101 18.04 -9.22 4.15
CA ILE A 101 17.03 -9.83 5.02
C ILE A 101 16.15 -8.78 5.66
N GLY A 102 16.78 -7.71 6.20
CA GLY A 102 16.05 -6.60 6.81
C GLY A 102 15.07 -5.95 5.83
N LEU A 103 15.51 -5.68 4.59
CA LEU A 103 14.66 -5.10 3.54
C LEU A 103 13.51 -6.04 3.14
N ILE A 104 13.81 -7.31 2.86
CA ILE A 104 12.79 -8.29 2.46
C ILE A 104 11.75 -8.46 3.57
N PHE A 105 12.19 -8.59 4.83
CA PHE A 105 11.28 -8.74 5.96
C PHE A 105 10.45 -7.49 6.21
N MET A 106 11.05 -6.30 6.14
CA MET A 106 10.35 -5.03 6.32
C MET A 106 9.23 -4.86 5.29
N ILE A 107 9.52 -5.08 4.01
CA ILE A 107 8.52 -4.93 2.94
C ILE A 107 7.46 -6.03 3.04
N TYR A 108 7.86 -7.26 3.34
CA TYR A 108 6.92 -8.36 3.60
C TYR A 108 5.96 -8.02 4.74
N PHE A 109 6.46 -7.55 5.86
CA PHE A 109 5.66 -7.23 7.03
C PHE A 109 4.71 -6.05 6.78
N LEU A 110 5.17 -4.99 6.11
CA LEU A 110 4.33 -3.87 5.70
C LEU A 110 3.22 -4.30 4.73
N ALA A 111 3.55 -5.14 3.75
CA ALA A 111 2.58 -5.66 2.79
C ALA A 111 1.48 -6.48 3.48
N ILE A 112 1.85 -7.34 4.44
CA ILE A 112 0.89 -8.14 5.20
C ILE A 112 0.00 -7.28 6.09
N LEU A 113 0.57 -6.33 6.82
CA LEU A 113 -0.21 -5.40 7.63
C LEU A 113 -1.21 -4.63 6.77
N THR A 114 -0.80 -4.20 5.57
CA THR A 114 -1.69 -3.52 4.62
C THR A 114 -2.84 -4.44 4.19
N VAL A 115 -2.55 -5.68 3.81
CA VAL A 115 -3.59 -6.65 3.42
C VAL A 115 -4.53 -6.94 4.57
N ILE A 116 -4.03 -7.21 5.77
CA ILE A 116 -4.86 -7.46 6.96
C ILE A 116 -5.77 -6.27 7.24
N SER A 117 -5.21 -5.05 7.22
CA SER A 117 -5.98 -3.82 7.45
C SER A 117 -7.08 -3.64 6.42
N LEU A 118 -6.80 -3.86 5.13
CA LEU A 118 -7.79 -3.76 4.06
C LEU A 118 -8.88 -4.84 4.20
N LEU A 119 -8.53 -6.07 4.58
CA LEU A 119 -9.49 -7.15 4.84
C LEU A 119 -10.40 -6.83 6.03
N ILE A 120 -9.87 -6.23 7.10
CA ILE A 120 -10.66 -5.79 8.25
C ILE A 120 -11.59 -4.64 7.84
N CYS A 121 -11.07 -3.62 7.17
CA CYS A 121 -11.88 -2.50 6.67
C CYS A 121 -13.02 -2.98 5.77
N GLN A 122 -12.76 -3.92 4.88
CA GLN A 122 -13.79 -4.50 4.01
C GLN A 122 -14.88 -5.26 4.78
N LYS A 123 -14.52 -5.95 5.87
CA LYS A 123 -15.49 -6.64 6.73
C LYS A 123 -16.37 -5.66 7.51
N ILE A 124 -15.86 -4.49 7.86
CA ILE A 124 -16.63 -3.43 8.54
C ILE A 124 -17.59 -2.77 7.54
N ASP A 125 -17.06 -2.19 6.49
CA ASP A 125 -17.82 -1.62 5.36
C ASP A 125 -16.91 -1.51 4.13
N ARG A 126 -17.38 -1.99 2.99
CA ARG A 126 -16.65 -1.91 1.71
C ARG A 126 -16.33 -0.46 1.31
N MET A 127 -17.21 0.48 1.68
CA MET A 127 -17.00 1.91 1.39
C MET A 127 -15.83 2.51 2.16
N VAL A 128 -15.39 1.90 3.27
CA VAL A 128 -14.15 2.30 3.96
C VAL A 128 -12.93 2.02 3.10
N VAL A 129 -12.90 0.90 2.38
CA VAL A 129 -11.79 0.61 1.44
C VAL A 129 -11.80 1.60 0.27
N VAL A 130 -12.99 1.92 -0.25
CA VAL A 130 -13.13 2.95 -1.28
C VAL A 130 -12.66 4.31 -0.77
N LEU A 131 -12.98 4.67 0.48
CA LEU A 131 -12.51 5.91 1.12
C LEU A 131 -10.98 5.99 1.19
N ILE A 132 -10.31 4.88 1.54
CA ILE A 132 -8.84 4.82 1.60
C ILE A 132 -8.24 5.06 0.20
N LEU A 133 -8.76 4.37 -0.82
CA LEU A 133 -8.30 4.55 -2.20
C LEU A 133 -8.56 5.97 -2.70
N LEU A 134 -9.74 6.49 -2.45
CA LEU A 134 -10.13 7.83 -2.84
C LEU A 134 -9.24 8.89 -2.18
N GLY A 135 -8.94 8.73 -0.89
CA GLY A 135 -8.04 9.63 -0.16
C GLY A 135 -6.64 9.68 -0.78
N THR A 136 -6.04 8.55 -1.10
CA THR A 136 -4.72 8.51 -1.71
C THR A 136 -4.71 9.10 -3.12
N TYR A 137 -5.63 8.67 -4.00
CA TYR A 137 -5.69 9.16 -5.38
C TYR A 137 -5.96 10.66 -5.48
N ILE A 138 -6.88 11.18 -4.67
CA ILE A 138 -7.21 12.61 -4.68
C ILE A 138 -6.03 13.42 -4.15
N THR A 139 -5.40 12.96 -3.07
CA THR A 139 -4.23 13.65 -2.52
C THR A 139 -3.14 13.80 -3.56
N ASP A 140 -2.76 12.72 -4.25
CA ASP A 140 -1.70 12.74 -5.25
C ASP A 140 -2.07 13.59 -6.47
N THR A 141 -3.31 13.48 -6.93
CA THR A 141 -3.79 14.22 -8.09
C THR A 141 -3.81 15.71 -7.80
N PHE A 142 -4.40 16.12 -6.69
CA PHE A 142 -4.51 17.55 -6.36
C PHE A 142 -3.20 18.13 -5.84
N ALA A 143 -2.33 17.34 -5.20
CA ALA A 143 -0.97 17.78 -4.90
C ALA A 143 -0.19 18.12 -6.18
N LEU A 144 -0.36 17.34 -7.24
CA LEU A 144 0.23 17.64 -8.55
C LEU A 144 -0.38 18.90 -9.16
N PHE A 145 -1.72 19.02 -9.21
CA PHE A 145 -2.40 20.17 -9.82
C PHE A 145 -2.11 21.47 -9.07
N CYS A 146 -2.25 21.50 -7.75
CA CYS A 146 -1.94 22.68 -6.95
C CYS A 146 -0.45 23.03 -7.03
N GLY A 147 0.42 22.04 -7.08
CA GLY A 147 1.86 22.23 -7.25
C GLY A 147 2.23 22.84 -8.61
N MET A 148 1.51 22.48 -9.68
CA MET A 148 1.72 23.09 -11.01
C MET A 148 1.18 24.53 -11.10
N LEU A 149 0.05 24.82 -10.44
CA LEU A 149 -0.60 26.11 -10.52
C LEU A 149 -0.01 27.14 -9.54
N PHE A 150 0.32 26.72 -8.33
CA PHE A 150 0.69 27.60 -7.23
C PHE A 150 2.08 27.32 -6.65
N GLY A 151 2.76 26.25 -7.08
CA GLY A 151 4.02 25.80 -6.49
C GLY A 151 5.16 26.80 -6.68
N LYS A 152 5.67 27.32 -5.57
CA LYS A 152 6.84 28.23 -5.51
C LYS A 152 7.99 27.62 -4.71
N HIS A 153 7.67 26.91 -3.63
CA HIS A 153 8.64 26.35 -2.70
C HIS A 153 8.70 24.83 -2.83
N LYS A 154 9.90 24.29 -2.97
CA LYS A 154 10.12 22.84 -3.03
C LYS A 154 9.88 22.20 -1.68
N LEU A 155 9.23 21.02 -1.65
CA LEU A 155 8.97 20.30 -0.41
C LEU A 155 10.27 19.66 0.13
N ASN A 156 10.99 18.93 -0.73
CA ASN A 156 12.30 18.38 -0.43
C ASN A 156 13.04 18.12 -1.76
N GLU A 157 14.04 18.94 -2.07
CA GLU A 157 14.80 18.83 -3.33
C GLU A 157 15.59 17.55 -3.46
N ARG A 158 16.08 17.00 -2.32
CA ARG A 158 16.89 15.77 -2.29
C ARG A 158 16.06 14.53 -2.63
N ILE A 159 14.83 14.43 -2.11
CA ILE A 159 13.99 13.23 -2.23
C ILE A 159 13.10 13.32 -3.46
N SER A 160 12.41 14.46 -3.64
CA SER A 160 11.48 14.64 -4.74
C SER A 160 11.50 16.08 -5.27
N PRO A 161 12.34 16.38 -6.26
CA PRO A 161 12.53 17.75 -6.77
C PRO A 161 11.30 18.35 -7.46
N LYS A 162 10.30 17.52 -7.76
CA LYS A 162 9.04 17.96 -8.42
C LYS A 162 7.94 18.33 -7.46
N LYS A 163 8.00 17.90 -6.19
CA LYS A 163 6.97 18.20 -5.18
C LYS A 163 7.16 19.59 -4.58
N THR A 164 6.04 20.27 -4.34
CA THR A 164 6.01 21.62 -3.76
C THR A 164 5.20 21.65 -2.47
N ILE A 165 5.51 22.60 -1.58
CA ILE A 165 4.80 22.78 -0.31
C ILE A 165 3.34 23.15 -0.58
N GLU A 166 3.11 24.08 -1.51
CA GLU A 166 1.77 24.55 -1.90
C GLU A 166 0.94 23.40 -2.50
N GLY A 167 1.59 22.52 -3.28
CA GLY A 167 0.96 21.31 -3.81
C GLY A 167 0.55 20.35 -2.69
N SER A 168 1.45 20.11 -1.74
CA SER A 168 1.18 19.25 -0.59
C SER A 168 0.00 19.76 0.25
N VAL A 169 -0.01 21.05 0.58
CA VAL A 169 -1.10 21.69 1.34
C VAL A 169 -2.42 21.65 0.56
N GLY A 170 -2.39 21.98 -0.74
CA GLY A 170 -3.58 21.93 -1.59
C GLY A 170 -4.16 20.53 -1.73
N GLY A 171 -3.31 19.52 -1.95
CA GLY A 171 -3.71 18.12 -1.98
C GLY A 171 -4.33 17.65 -0.66
N PHE A 172 -3.72 18.02 0.47
CA PHE A 172 -4.26 17.74 1.80
C PHE A 172 -5.65 18.32 2.02
N ILE A 173 -5.84 19.62 1.77
CA ILE A 173 -7.12 20.31 2.02
C ILE A 173 -8.22 19.70 1.15
N ILE A 174 -7.99 19.59 -0.16
CA ILE A 174 -9.00 19.07 -1.09
C ILE A 174 -9.35 17.63 -0.79
N SER A 175 -8.35 16.79 -0.54
CA SER A 175 -8.57 15.38 -0.20
C SER A 175 -9.35 15.23 1.11
N THR A 176 -9.02 16.02 2.13
CA THR A 176 -9.76 16.01 3.41
C THR A 176 -11.24 16.35 3.22
N ILE A 177 -11.55 17.40 2.43
CA ILE A 177 -12.94 17.78 2.16
C ILE A 177 -13.68 16.68 1.42
N VAL A 178 -13.07 16.11 0.39
CA VAL A 178 -13.71 15.04 -0.41
C VAL A 178 -13.89 13.77 0.40
N CYS A 179 -12.88 13.34 1.17
CA CYS A 179 -12.98 12.17 2.04
C CYS A 179 -14.06 12.33 3.10
N LEU A 180 -14.14 13.52 3.71
CA LEU A 180 -15.15 13.82 4.72
C LEU A 180 -16.57 13.77 4.10
N SER A 181 -16.76 14.42 2.96
CA SER A 181 -18.01 14.41 2.21
C SER A 181 -18.42 12.98 1.81
N PHE A 182 -17.48 12.20 1.28
CA PHE A 182 -17.70 10.81 0.92
C PHE A 182 -18.12 9.97 2.13
N SER A 183 -17.42 10.13 3.25
CA SER A 183 -17.72 9.39 4.47
C SER A 183 -19.15 9.65 4.97
N PHE A 184 -19.59 10.91 4.99
CA PHE A 184 -20.96 11.26 5.41
C PHE A 184 -22.05 10.76 4.47
N ILE A 185 -21.78 10.71 3.16
CA ILE A 185 -22.78 10.32 2.17
C ILE A 185 -22.89 8.80 2.06
N PHE A 186 -21.78 8.09 2.04
CA PHE A 186 -21.72 6.67 1.64
C PHE A 186 -21.50 5.70 2.80
N ILE A 187 -20.87 6.12 3.91
CA ILE A 187 -20.58 5.22 5.03
C ILE A 187 -21.60 5.45 6.15
N LYS A 188 -22.68 4.68 6.11
CA LYS A 188 -23.77 4.80 7.12
C LYS A 188 -23.36 4.21 8.47
N GLY A 189 -23.63 4.94 9.55
CA GLY A 189 -23.36 4.47 10.92
C GLY A 189 -21.91 4.60 11.38
N PHE A 190 -21.04 5.20 10.58
CA PHE A 190 -19.68 5.46 10.99
C PHE A 190 -19.64 6.64 11.97
N PRO A 191 -18.96 6.52 13.13
CA PRO A 191 -18.90 7.60 14.11
C PRO A 191 -18.30 8.88 13.50
N ILE A 192 -18.94 10.02 13.72
CA ILE A 192 -18.52 11.31 13.14
C ILE A 192 -17.03 11.62 13.46
N GLY A 193 -16.62 11.37 14.71
CA GLY A 193 -15.22 11.56 15.12
C GLY A 193 -14.24 10.71 14.32
N LEU A 194 -14.61 9.47 14.00
CA LEU A 194 -13.78 8.55 13.21
C LEU A 194 -13.72 8.97 11.74
N SER A 195 -14.82 9.48 11.18
CA SER A 195 -14.86 10.06 9.83
C SER A 195 -13.92 11.26 9.71
N ILE A 196 -13.92 12.16 10.70
CA ILE A 196 -13.02 13.32 10.72
C ILE A 196 -11.56 12.88 10.82
N VAL A 197 -11.25 12.01 11.78
CA VAL A 197 -9.87 11.51 11.96
C VAL A 197 -9.37 10.80 10.72
N ALA A 198 -10.16 9.89 10.13
CA ALA A 198 -9.78 9.19 8.90
C ALA A 198 -9.54 10.17 7.74
N SER A 199 -10.45 11.13 7.54
CA SER A 199 -10.34 12.10 6.43
C SER A 199 -9.12 13.03 6.54
N ILE A 200 -8.61 13.28 7.75
CA ILE A 200 -7.40 14.06 7.99
C ILE A 200 -6.15 13.17 7.88
N THR A 201 -6.17 11.98 8.44
CA THR A 201 -5.00 11.12 8.52
C THR A 201 -4.65 10.47 7.18
N LEU A 202 -5.64 10.06 6.37
CA LEU A 202 -5.40 9.40 5.08
C LEU A 202 -4.55 10.25 4.13
N PRO A 203 -4.84 11.54 3.88
CA PRO A 203 -4.00 12.38 3.02
C PRO A 203 -2.58 12.58 3.54
N ILE A 204 -2.43 12.72 4.87
CA ILE A 204 -1.11 12.89 5.50
C ILE A 204 -0.27 11.62 5.31
N MET A 205 -0.83 10.46 5.64
CA MET A 205 -0.13 9.19 5.52
C MET A 205 0.19 8.83 4.07
N GLY A 206 -0.72 9.16 3.13
CA GLY A 206 -0.47 9.01 1.69
C GLY A 206 0.74 9.82 1.24
N GLN A 207 0.83 11.09 1.62
CA GLN A 207 1.96 11.95 1.25
C GLN A 207 3.28 11.50 1.89
N ILE A 208 3.26 11.09 3.16
CA ILE A 208 4.44 10.56 3.85
C ILE A 208 4.92 9.27 3.15
N GLY A 209 4.00 8.36 2.81
CA GLY A 209 4.32 7.13 2.10
C GLY A 209 4.94 7.40 0.73
N ASP A 210 4.35 8.31 -0.06
CA ASP A 210 4.87 8.67 -1.39
C ASP A 210 6.26 9.35 -1.32
N LEU A 211 6.54 10.12 -0.27
CA LEU A 211 7.87 10.66 -0.01
C LEU A 211 8.87 9.57 0.41
N ALA A 212 8.46 8.66 1.30
CA ALA A 212 9.31 7.58 1.77
C ALA A 212 9.72 6.63 0.65
N PHE A 213 8.82 6.32 -0.29
CA PHE A 213 9.13 5.49 -1.46
C PHE A 213 9.86 6.26 -2.59
N SER A 214 9.98 7.58 -2.47
CA SER A 214 10.75 8.41 -3.42
C SER A 214 12.20 8.62 -2.95
N ALA A 215 12.52 8.28 -1.71
CA ALA A 215 13.86 8.41 -1.11
C ALA A 215 14.78 7.26 -1.47
#